data_b4ff4852a77e78640faa6f8ccba252b1
#
_entry.id   b4ff4852a77e78640faa6f8ccba252b1
#
_cell.length_a   1.000
_cell.length_b   1.000
_cell.length_c   1.000
_cell.angle_alpha   90.00
_cell.angle_beta   90.00
_cell.angle_gamma   90.00
#
_symmetry.space_group_name_H-M   'P 1'
#
loop_
_entity.id
_entity.type
_entity.pdbx_description
1 polymer ?
#
loop_
_entity_poly.entity_id
_entity_poly.type
_entity_poly.pdbx_seq_one_letter_code
_entity_poly.pdbx_strand_id
1 'polypeptide(L)'
;SAPETKTEESKAEPQVIEPVVSEKDEEKPVPPKKPFPLGKLIAAVLAVAVIAGISISVSSRNKQRTAAYEAALQELSSGNYTSAEQDFSSLSGYRDAASLSVYCKYADMYKDRTDYAGGQDELSNITLQYDTSWQQDVDALETRVKGYKAEKDAAEEAERQQIAAENAAKQEQSRKDQYSGKLPVEGMPVSCLKYTSLGEPDKRLNCKNFEKLEQNQKYFNVYWYDENGEM
;
A
#
# COMPACT_ATOMS: atom_id res chain seq x y z
N SER A 1 -32.68 -32.40 -11.73
CA SER A 1 -33.85 -31.51 -11.68
C SER A 1 -33.36 -30.07 -11.88
N ALA A 2 -33.55 -29.57 -13.08
CA ALA A 2 -33.49 -28.15 -13.42
C ALA A 2 -34.85 -27.51 -13.18
N PRO A 3 -34.91 -26.19 -13.02
CA PRO A 3 -35.93 -25.47 -13.73
C PRO A 3 -35.38 -24.41 -14.68
N GLU A 4 -36.00 -24.39 -15.83
CA GLU A 4 -35.96 -23.38 -16.87
C GLU A 4 -36.56 -22.06 -16.37
N THR A 5 -36.02 -20.92 -16.82
CA THR A 5 -36.71 -19.64 -16.76
C THR A 5 -36.55 -18.87 -18.06
N LYS A 6 -37.65 -18.75 -18.70
CA LYS A 6 -38.14 -18.00 -19.85
C LYS A 6 -37.45 -16.66 -20.16
N THR A 7 -37.12 -16.58 -21.44
CA THR A 7 -36.90 -15.39 -22.29
C THR A 7 -38.22 -14.59 -22.41
N GLU A 8 -38.20 -13.31 -22.17
CA GLU A 8 -39.19 -12.34 -22.63
C GLU A 8 -38.53 -11.34 -23.57
N GLU A 9 -38.93 -11.48 -24.83
CA GLU A 9 -38.61 -10.61 -25.96
C GLU A 9 -39.59 -9.43 -25.94
N SER A 10 -39.09 -8.21 -25.74
CA SER A 10 -39.87 -6.98 -25.90
C SER A 10 -39.50 -6.26 -27.18
N LYS A 11 -40.37 -6.39 -28.13
CA LYS A 11 -40.41 -5.80 -29.45
C LYS A 11 -40.90 -4.36 -29.34
N ALA A 12 -40.07 -3.37 -29.65
CA ALA A 12 -40.46 -2.00 -29.83
C ALA A 12 -40.49 -1.61 -31.30
N GLU A 13 -41.65 -1.18 -31.71
CA GLU A 13 -42.11 -0.79 -33.04
C GLU A 13 -41.62 0.62 -33.42
N PRO A 14 -41.27 0.89 -34.68
CA PRO A 14 -40.82 2.21 -35.09
C PRO A 14 -42.00 3.15 -35.40
N GLN A 15 -42.06 4.32 -34.78
CA GLN A 15 -43.00 5.37 -35.14
C GLN A 15 -42.54 6.14 -36.39
N VAL A 16 -43.41 6.06 -37.39
CA VAL A 16 -43.41 6.88 -38.62
C VAL A 16 -43.88 8.30 -38.30
N ILE A 17 -43.08 9.31 -38.64
CA ILE A 17 -43.50 10.71 -38.61
C ILE A 17 -43.76 11.16 -40.04
N GLU A 18 -45.04 11.44 -40.36
CA GLU A 18 -45.47 12.03 -41.60
C GLU A 18 -45.12 13.52 -41.71
N PRO A 19 -44.93 14.07 -42.90
CA PRO A 19 -44.61 15.48 -43.08
C PRO A 19 -45.86 16.33 -43.18
N VAL A 20 -45.91 17.41 -42.42
CA VAL A 20 -46.93 18.43 -42.49
C VAL A 20 -46.56 19.49 -43.55
N VAL A 21 -47.51 19.66 -44.46
CA VAL A 21 -47.49 20.53 -45.62
C VAL A 21 -47.74 21.99 -45.17
N SER A 22 -46.88 22.87 -45.72
CA SER A 22 -47.06 24.22 -46.22
C SER A 22 -48.39 24.96 -45.96
N GLU A 23 -48.30 26.14 -45.38
CA GLU A 23 -49.25 27.18 -45.63
C GLU A 23 -48.59 28.55 -45.83
N LYS A 24 -49.15 29.34 -46.69
CA LYS A 24 -48.68 30.35 -47.59
C LYS A 24 -48.92 31.75 -47.03
N ASP A 25 -47.99 32.64 -47.31
CA ASP A 25 -48.13 34.07 -47.53
C ASP A 25 -48.93 34.97 -46.53
N GLU A 26 -48.18 35.83 -45.83
CA GLU A 26 -48.56 37.23 -45.71
C GLU A 26 -47.33 38.14 -45.70
N GLU A 27 -47.27 38.98 -46.74
CA GLU A 27 -46.25 40.01 -46.99
C GLU A 27 -46.50 41.19 -46.04
N LYS A 28 -45.62 41.40 -45.02
CA LYS A 28 -45.62 42.64 -44.20
C LYS A 28 -44.44 43.53 -44.63
N PRO A 29 -44.62 44.85 -44.66
CA PRO A 29 -43.65 45.79 -45.19
C PRO A 29 -42.33 45.82 -44.43
N VAL A 30 -41.25 45.80 -45.18
CA VAL A 30 -39.86 45.81 -44.67
C VAL A 30 -39.52 47.14 -44.01
N PRO A 31 -39.14 47.15 -42.71
CA PRO A 31 -38.59 48.36 -42.08
C PRO A 31 -37.17 48.63 -42.60
N PRO A 32 -36.70 49.88 -42.62
CA PRO A 32 -35.41 50.26 -43.18
C PRO A 32 -34.25 49.61 -42.43
N LYS A 33 -33.36 48.98 -43.18
CA LYS A 33 -32.14 48.35 -42.70
C LYS A 33 -31.24 49.38 -42.01
N LYS A 34 -31.13 49.30 -40.67
CA LYS A 34 -30.08 50.00 -39.91
C LYS A 34 -28.71 49.47 -40.35
N PRO A 35 -27.68 50.30 -40.56
CA PRO A 35 -26.37 49.81 -40.90
C PRO A 35 -25.80 48.96 -39.76
N PHE A 36 -25.49 47.70 -40.05
CA PHE A 36 -24.79 46.80 -39.13
C PHE A 36 -23.41 47.40 -38.83
N PRO A 37 -23.06 47.60 -37.58
CA PRO A 37 -21.71 48.09 -37.22
C PRO A 37 -20.67 47.02 -37.55
N LEU A 38 -19.89 47.30 -38.62
CA LEU A 38 -18.82 46.43 -39.16
C LEU A 38 -17.86 45.95 -38.03
N GLY A 39 -17.66 46.74 -36.98
CA GLY A 39 -16.83 46.40 -35.84
C GLY A 39 -17.29 45.19 -35.02
N LYS A 40 -18.60 44.90 -34.97
CA LYS A 40 -19.11 43.71 -34.23
C LYS A 40 -18.90 42.42 -35.03
N LEU A 41 -18.89 42.47 -36.36
CA LEU A 41 -18.57 41.31 -37.20
C LEU A 41 -17.08 40.92 -37.10
N ILE A 42 -16.19 41.91 -37.08
CA ILE A 42 -14.76 41.66 -36.93
C ILE A 42 -14.43 41.04 -35.59
N ALA A 43 -15.05 41.52 -34.50
CA ALA A 43 -14.87 40.94 -33.14
C ALA A 43 -15.37 39.49 -33.06
N ALA A 44 -16.51 39.16 -33.71
CA ALA A 44 -17.04 37.79 -33.72
C ALA A 44 -16.14 36.83 -34.53
N VAL A 45 -15.57 37.26 -35.65
CA VAL A 45 -14.65 36.44 -36.46
C VAL A 45 -13.34 36.17 -35.71
N LEU A 46 -12.79 37.19 -35.04
CA LEU A 46 -11.60 37.03 -34.23
C LEU A 46 -11.80 36.07 -33.05
N ALA A 47 -12.98 36.15 -32.36
CA ALA A 47 -13.30 35.21 -31.28
C ALA A 47 -13.40 33.77 -31.76
N VAL A 48 -14.00 33.52 -32.92
CA VAL A 48 -14.09 32.17 -33.50
C VAL A 48 -12.72 31.66 -33.92
N ALA A 49 -11.84 32.51 -34.48
CA ALA A 49 -10.48 32.13 -34.86
C ALA A 49 -9.62 31.74 -33.60
N VAL A 50 -9.75 32.48 -32.52
CA VAL A 50 -9.07 32.17 -31.26
C VAL A 50 -9.55 30.82 -30.65
N ILE A 51 -10.85 30.60 -30.64
CA ILE A 51 -11.43 29.33 -30.13
C ILE A 51 -10.99 28.16 -31.02
N ALA A 52 -11.01 28.32 -32.36
CA ALA A 52 -10.53 27.27 -33.26
C ALA A 52 -9.03 27.00 -33.08
N GLY A 53 -8.21 28.05 -32.93
CA GLY A 53 -6.77 27.92 -32.71
C GLY A 53 -6.45 27.19 -31.40
N ILE A 54 -7.18 27.48 -30.32
CA ILE A 54 -7.04 26.77 -29.03
C ILE A 54 -7.46 25.31 -29.19
N SER A 55 -8.56 25.02 -29.85
CA SER A 55 -9.07 23.67 -30.07
C SER A 55 -8.11 22.79 -30.87
N ILE A 56 -7.47 23.35 -31.92
CA ILE A 56 -6.47 22.64 -32.74
C ILE A 56 -5.20 22.36 -31.89
N SER A 57 -4.76 23.30 -31.07
CA SER A 57 -3.59 23.15 -30.19
C SER A 57 -3.80 22.08 -29.14
N VAL A 58 -4.98 22.03 -28.50
CA VAL A 58 -5.33 21.02 -27.52
C VAL A 58 -5.42 19.63 -28.15
N SER A 59 -6.04 19.52 -29.32
CA SER A 59 -6.16 18.27 -30.05
C SER A 59 -4.80 17.69 -30.47
N SER A 60 -3.87 18.54 -30.92
CA SER A 60 -2.52 18.10 -31.30
C SER A 60 -1.71 17.65 -30.09
N ARG A 61 -1.80 18.35 -28.94
CA ARG A 61 -1.15 17.94 -27.67
C ARG A 61 -1.68 16.62 -27.19
N ASN A 62 -2.99 16.38 -27.22
CA ASN A 62 -3.57 15.11 -26.81
C ASN A 62 -3.10 13.95 -27.70
N LYS A 63 -3.02 14.15 -29.02
CA LYS A 63 -2.47 13.12 -29.91
C LYS A 63 -1.02 12.80 -29.62
N GLN A 64 -0.20 13.81 -29.35
CA GLN A 64 1.20 13.61 -28.98
C GLN A 64 1.33 12.83 -27.63
N ARG A 65 0.51 13.20 -26.64
CA ARG A 65 0.50 12.48 -25.35
C ARG A 65 0.04 11.02 -25.49
N THR A 66 -0.96 10.78 -26.34
CA THR A 66 -1.41 9.41 -26.62
C THR A 66 -0.30 8.60 -27.28
N ALA A 67 0.35 9.14 -28.31
CA ALA A 67 1.44 8.44 -29.02
C ALA A 67 2.65 8.17 -28.08
N ALA A 68 3.01 9.13 -27.23
CA ALA A 68 4.08 8.95 -26.25
C ALA A 68 3.71 7.90 -25.17
N TYR A 69 2.45 7.87 -24.75
CA TYR A 69 1.98 6.86 -23.79
C TYR A 69 1.98 5.44 -24.39
N GLU A 70 1.56 5.29 -25.65
CA GLU A 70 1.60 4.02 -26.38
C GLU A 70 3.05 3.55 -26.61
N ALA A 71 3.99 4.47 -26.89
CA ALA A 71 5.40 4.14 -26.97
C ALA A 71 5.95 3.65 -25.62
N ALA A 72 5.59 4.30 -24.50
CA ALA A 72 5.98 3.86 -23.18
C ALA A 72 5.41 2.46 -22.84
N LEU A 73 4.19 2.15 -23.24
CA LEU A 73 3.61 0.80 -23.10
C LEU A 73 4.38 -0.24 -23.93
N GLN A 74 4.89 0.12 -25.09
CA GLN A 74 5.72 -0.75 -25.91
C GLN A 74 7.06 -1.03 -25.25
N GLU A 75 7.72 0.00 -24.68
CA GLU A 75 8.94 -0.19 -23.89
C GLU A 75 8.70 -1.11 -22.68
N LEU A 76 7.59 -0.87 -21.98
CA LEU A 76 7.18 -1.71 -20.85
C LEU A 76 6.97 -3.17 -21.28
N SER A 77 6.25 -3.41 -22.37
CA SER A 77 6.00 -4.77 -22.88
C SER A 77 7.27 -5.48 -23.36
N SER A 78 8.29 -4.71 -23.72
CA SER A 78 9.62 -5.20 -24.09
C SER A 78 10.53 -5.48 -22.88
N GLY A 79 10.07 -5.19 -21.67
CA GLY A 79 10.85 -5.31 -20.43
C GLY A 79 11.88 -4.20 -20.22
N ASN A 80 11.82 -3.10 -20.98
CA ASN A 80 12.68 -1.94 -20.86
C ASN A 80 12.17 -0.99 -19.77
N TYR A 81 12.12 -1.48 -18.52
CA TYR A 81 11.49 -0.79 -17.39
C TYR A 81 12.05 0.61 -17.14
N THR A 82 13.37 0.81 -17.25
CA THR A 82 14.00 2.12 -17.03
C THR A 82 13.54 3.17 -18.07
N SER A 83 13.47 2.81 -19.37
CA SER A 83 12.97 3.69 -20.42
C SER A 83 11.48 3.98 -20.23
N ALA A 84 10.69 2.93 -19.98
CA ALA A 84 9.25 3.07 -19.73
C ALA A 84 8.95 3.96 -18.51
N GLU A 85 9.71 3.85 -17.42
CA GLU A 85 9.59 4.70 -16.23
C GLU A 85 9.79 6.18 -16.59
N GLN A 86 10.85 6.51 -17.34
CA GLN A 86 11.14 7.88 -17.76
C GLN A 86 10.04 8.45 -18.65
N ASP A 87 9.59 7.67 -19.60
CA ASP A 87 8.52 8.08 -20.53
C ASP A 87 7.20 8.30 -19.79
N PHE A 88 6.78 7.36 -18.93
CA PHE A 88 5.58 7.53 -18.11
C PHE A 88 5.69 8.71 -17.14
N SER A 89 6.85 8.93 -16.52
CA SER A 89 7.09 10.07 -15.61
C SER A 89 6.89 11.40 -16.34
N SER A 90 7.31 11.50 -17.61
CA SER A 90 7.12 12.69 -18.44
C SER A 90 5.64 12.98 -18.77
N LEU A 91 4.79 11.95 -18.65
CA LEU A 91 3.36 11.97 -18.95
C LEU A 91 2.49 12.06 -17.70
N SER A 92 3.05 12.47 -16.55
CA SER A 92 2.31 12.53 -15.29
C SER A 92 0.96 13.25 -15.43
N GLY A 93 -0.10 12.65 -14.85
CA GLY A 93 -1.48 13.13 -15.00
C GLY A 93 -2.17 12.75 -16.33
N TYR A 94 -1.57 11.89 -17.15
CA TYR A 94 -2.22 11.31 -18.30
C TYR A 94 -2.49 9.82 -18.10
N ARG A 95 -3.75 9.40 -18.13
CA ARG A 95 -4.21 8.02 -17.91
C ARG A 95 -3.52 7.41 -16.66
N ASP A 96 -2.98 6.20 -16.76
CA ASP A 96 -2.30 5.48 -15.69
C ASP A 96 -0.78 5.73 -15.66
N ALA A 97 -0.27 6.77 -16.36
CA ALA A 97 1.17 7.00 -16.50
C ALA A 97 1.89 7.09 -15.15
N ALA A 98 1.32 7.79 -14.17
CA ALA A 98 1.93 7.91 -12.85
C ALA A 98 2.05 6.55 -12.14
N SER A 99 0.99 5.73 -12.20
CA SER A 99 0.95 4.38 -11.62
C SER A 99 1.91 3.43 -12.32
N LEU A 100 1.93 3.47 -13.67
CA LEU A 100 2.83 2.63 -14.47
C LEU A 100 4.30 3.04 -14.31
N SER A 101 4.60 4.32 -14.10
CA SER A 101 5.95 4.76 -13.75
C SER A 101 6.44 4.15 -12.43
N VAL A 102 5.60 4.15 -11.40
CA VAL A 102 5.90 3.49 -10.11
C VAL A 102 6.09 1.99 -10.29
N TYR A 103 5.23 1.34 -11.06
CA TYR A 103 5.38 -0.07 -11.37
C TYR A 103 6.72 -0.36 -12.06
N CYS A 104 7.07 0.38 -13.12
CA CYS A 104 8.33 0.22 -13.85
C CYS A 104 9.54 0.35 -12.94
N LYS A 105 9.56 1.38 -12.08
CA LYS A 105 10.63 1.60 -11.09
C LYS A 105 10.87 0.35 -10.23
N TYR A 106 9.81 -0.23 -9.69
CA TYR A 106 9.96 -1.40 -8.83
C TYR A 106 10.13 -2.70 -9.61
N ALA A 107 9.59 -2.82 -10.84
CA ALA A 107 9.85 -3.94 -11.71
C ALA A 107 11.33 -4.03 -12.08
N ASP A 108 11.98 -2.90 -12.38
CA ASP A 108 13.42 -2.83 -12.62
C ASP A 108 14.24 -3.15 -11.36
N MET A 109 13.87 -2.54 -10.22
CA MET A 109 14.53 -2.77 -8.94
C MET A 109 14.51 -4.24 -8.51
N TYR A 110 13.41 -4.95 -8.74
CA TYR A 110 13.19 -6.34 -8.33
C TYR A 110 13.42 -7.36 -9.46
N LYS A 111 13.95 -6.95 -10.61
CA LYS A 111 14.19 -7.83 -11.75
C LYS A 111 15.08 -9.01 -11.37
N ASP A 112 16.19 -8.75 -10.69
CA ASP A 112 17.19 -9.75 -10.28
C ASP A 112 17.35 -9.84 -8.75
N ARG A 113 16.47 -9.18 -8.00
CA ARG A 113 16.56 -9.09 -6.54
C ARG A 113 15.67 -10.13 -5.86
N THR A 114 16.19 -10.69 -4.77
CA THR A 114 15.50 -11.70 -3.94
C THR A 114 15.36 -11.27 -2.48
N ASP A 115 15.72 -10.01 -2.17
CA ASP A 115 15.61 -9.42 -0.84
C ASP A 115 14.75 -8.15 -0.86
N TYR A 116 14.25 -7.73 0.31
CA TYR A 116 13.42 -6.55 0.41
C TYR A 116 14.24 -5.25 0.32
N ALA A 117 13.87 -4.40 -0.64
CA ALA A 117 14.49 -3.10 -0.90
C ALA A 117 13.52 -1.90 -0.79
N GLY A 118 12.27 -2.13 -0.38
CA GLY A 118 11.26 -1.09 -0.26
C GLY A 118 10.16 -1.18 -1.31
N GLY A 119 9.24 -0.20 -1.30
CA GLY A 119 8.23 -0.03 -2.35
C GLY A 119 6.91 -0.78 -2.14
N GLN A 120 6.73 -1.49 -1.03
CA GLN A 120 5.49 -2.23 -0.78
C GLN A 120 4.27 -1.29 -0.76
N ASP A 121 4.39 -0.17 -0.05
CA ASP A 121 3.26 0.74 0.12
C ASP A 121 2.91 1.46 -1.17
N GLU A 122 3.93 1.83 -1.97
CA GLU A 122 3.72 2.44 -3.28
C GLU A 122 3.05 1.48 -4.26
N LEU A 123 3.49 0.21 -4.29
CA LEU A 123 2.89 -0.82 -5.14
C LEU A 123 1.45 -1.13 -4.74
N SER A 124 1.15 -1.21 -3.44
CA SER A 124 -0.20 -1.52 -2.93
C SER A 124 -1.22 -0.42 -3.22
N ASN A 125 -0.76 0.80 -3.51
CA ASN A 125 -1.62 1.92 -3.88
C ASN A 125 -1.87 2.03 -5.39
N ILE A 126 -1.30 1.15 -6.22
CA ILE A 126 -1.51 1.16 -7.67
C ILE A 126 -2.85 0.53 -8.00
N THR A 127 -3.69 1.33 -8.68
CA THR A 127 -4.93 0.85 -9.29
C THR A 127 -5.01 1.43 -10.69
N LEU A 128 -4.99 0.56 -11.70
CA LEU A 128 -5.03 0.95 -13.10
C LEU A 128 -6.48 1.08 -13.57
N GLN A 129 -6.79 2.18 -14.27
CA GLN A 129 -8.13 2.51 -14.76
C GLN A 129 -8.26 2.38 -16.28
N TYR A 130 -7.18 2.61 -17.00
CA TYR A 130 -7.15 2.61 -18.47
C TYR A 130 -6.50 1.34 -19.02
N ASP A 131 -5.33 0.98 -18.54
CA ASP A 131 -4.55 -0.17 -19.02
C ASP A 131 -4.58 -1.32 -18.02
N THR A 132 -5.79 -1.75 -17.68
CA THR A 132 -6.07 -2.77 -16.65
C THR A 132 -5.46 -4.13 -16.94
N SER A 133 -5.00 -4.38 -18.18
CA SER A 133 -4.26 -5.60 -18.53
C SER A 133 -2.96 -5.76 -17.73
N TRP A 134 -2.35 -4.65 -17.29
CA TRP A 134 -1.14 -4.67 -16.47
C TRP A 134 -1.40 -4.82 -14.96
N GLN A 135 -2.68 -4.80 -14.53
CA GLN A 135 -2.99 -4.90 -13.11
C GLN A 135 -2.50 -6.23 -12.51
N GLN A 136 -2.60 -7.32 -13.26
CA GLN A 136 -2.13 -8.64 -12.81
C GLN A 136 -0.61 -8.65 -12.58
N ASP A 137 0.18 -7.97 -13.41
CA ASP A 137 1.63 -7.88 -13.25
C ASP A 137 2.00 -7.00 -12.05
N VAL A 138 1.26 -5.91 -11.82
CA VAL A 138 1.38 -5.07 -10.62
C VAL A 138 1.11 -5.88 -9.37
N ASP A 139 0.01 -6.61 -9.31
CA ASP A 139 -0.39 -7.44 -8.17
C ASP A 139 0.61 -8.58 -7.90
N ALA A 140 1.15 -9.16 -8.96
CA ALA A 140 2.19 -10.19 -8.85
C ALA A 140 3.49 -9.64 -8.26
N LEU A 141 3.91 -8.45 -8.71
CA LEU A 141 5.09 -7.78 -8.17
C LEU A 141 4.86 -7.38 -6.70
N GLU A 142 3.71 -6.79 -6.38
CA GLU A 142 3.33 -6.45 -5.01
C GLU A 142 3.39 -7.66 -4.08
N THR A 143 2.80 -8.78 -4.50
CA THR A 143 2.79 -10.03 -3.74
C THR A 143 4.21 -10.53 -3.47
N ARG A 144 5.08 -10.47 -4.47
CA ARG A 144 6.49 -10.85 -4.35
C ARG A 144 7.24 -9.94 -3.36
N VAL A 145 7.04 -8.63 -3.44
CA VAL A 145 7.67 -7.64 -2.55
C VAL A 145 7.17 -7.79 -1.11
N LYS A 146 5.88 -8.09 -0.92
CA LYS A 146 5.31 -8.46 0.40
C LYS A 146 5.97 -9.69 0.99
N GLY A 147 6.24 -10.72 0.17
CA GLY A 147 6.97 -11.91 0.59
C GLY A 147 8.36 -11.57 1.12
N TYR A 148 9.15 -10.82 0.36
CA TYR A 148 10.49 -10.39 0.77
C TYR A 148 10.48 -9.53 2.05
N LYS A 149 9.47 -8.67 2.20
CA LYS A 149 9.31 -7.89 3.44
C LYS A 149 9.03 -8.79 4.63
N ALA A 150 8.13 -9.75 4.49
CA ALA A 150 7.79 -10.68 5.56
C ALA A 150 8.99 -11.53 5.99
N GLU A 151 9.82 -11.99 5.03
CA GLU A 151 11.04 -12.73 5.31
C GLU A 151 12.06 -11.86 6.07
N LYS A 152 12.25 -10.61 5.66
CA LYS A 152 13.11 -9.66 6.35
C LYS A 152 12.63 -9.40 7.78
N ASP A 153 11.34 -9.08 7.96
CA ASP A 153 10.75 -8.80 9.28
C ASP A 153 10.88 -10.00 10.21
N ALA A 154 10.69 -11.23 9.69
CA ALA A 154 10.87 -12.46 10.45
C ALA A 154 12.35 -12.71 10.85
N ALA A 155 13.29 -12.42 9.95
CA ALA A 155 14.72 -12.53 10.23
C ALA A 155 15.16 -11.53 11.32
N GLU A 156 14.72 -10.27 11.23
CA GLU A 156 15.00 -9.25 12.25
C GLU A 156 14.39 -9.58 13.62
N GLU A 157 13.20 -10.18 13.63
CA GLU A 157 12.56 -10.62 14.88
C GLU A 157 13.32 -11.80 15.49
N ALA A 158 13.75 -12.78 14.69
CA ALA A 158 14.56 -13.90 15.16
C ALA A 158 15.90 -13.41 15.73
N GLU A 159 16.57 -12.45 15.11
CA GLU A 159 17.79 -11.84 15.62
C GLU A 159 17.56 -11.14 16.96
N ARG A 160 16.48 -10.34 17.08
CA ARG A 160 16.10 -9.70 18.36
C ARG A 160 15.86 -10.71 19.48
N GLN A 161 15.19 -11.81 19.20
CA GLN A 161 14.93 -12.89 20.17
C GLN A 161 16.23 -13.58 20.58
N GLN A 162 17.14 -13.82 19.62
CA GLN A 162 18.44 -14.41 19.91
C GLN A 162 19.28 -13.51 20.82
N ILE A 163 19.36 -12.21 20.50
CA ILE A 163 20.07 -11.22 21.34
C ILE A 163 19.45 -11.15 22.76
N ALA A 164 18.14 -11.16 22.85
CA ALA A 164 17.45 -11.15 24.14
C ALA A 164 17.75 -12.41 24.96
N ALA A 165 17.73 -13.58 24.33
CA ALA A 165 18.06 -14.87 24.98
C ALA A 165 19.53 -14.90 25.43
N GLU A 166 20.48 -14.42 24.61
CA GLU A 166 21.89 -14.35 24.98
C GLU A 166 22.13 -13.39 26.17
N ASN A 167 21.47 -12.23 26.15
CA ASN A 167 21.56 -11.28 27.27
C ASN A 167 20.97 -11.85 28.55
N ALA A 168 19.84 -12.56 28.47
CA ALA A 168 19.25 -13.25 29.63
C ALA A 168 20.19 -14.34 30.19
N ALA A 169 20.81 -15.13 29.31
CA ALA A 169 21.77 -16.15 29.72
C ALA A 169 23.03 -15.55 30.38
N LYS A 170 23.55 -14.45 29.85
CA LYS A 170 24.68 -13.70 30.46
C LYS A 170 24.31 -13.15 31.83
N GLN A 171 23.11 -12.61 31.98
CA GLN A 171 22.63 -12.13 33.29
C GLN A 171 22.47 -13.27 34.27
N GLU A 172 21.93 -14.40 33.87
CA GLU A 172 21.77 -15.58 34.71
C GLU A 172 23.13 -16.13 35.16
N GLN A 173 24.09 -16.21 34.22
CA GLN A 173 25.45 -16.65 34.55
C GLN A 173 26.12 -15.67 35.53
N SER A 174 25.99 -14.36 35.33
CA SER A 174 26.52 -13.36 36.24
C SER A 174 25.92 -13.48 37.64
N ARG A 175 24.60 -13.71 37.76
CA ARG A 175 23.93 -13.96 39.04
C ARG A 175 24.45 -15.24 39.69
N LYS A 176 24.61 -16.32 38.92
CA LYS A 176 25.19 -17.56 39.41
C LYS A 176 26.60 -17.37 39.96
N ASP A 177 27.48 -16.67 39.24
CA ASP A 177 28.86 -16.41 39.64
C ASP A 177 28.91 -15.51 40.88
N GLN A 178 28.00 -14.55 40.99
CA GLN A 178 27.90 -13.63 42.14
C GLN A 178 27.48 -14.35 43.45
N TYR A 179 26.56 -15.32 43.38
CA TYR A 179 25.92 -15.92 44.54
C TYR A 179 26.31 -17.37 44.81
N SER A 180 27.01 -18.03 43.88
CA SER A 180 27.43 -19.40 44.01
C SER A 180 28.26 -19.64 45.28
N GLY A 181 27.84 -20.63 46.08
CA GLY A 181 28.51 -21.01 47.35
C GLY A 181 28.37 -20.02 48.50
N LYS A 182 27.66 -18.92 48.32
CA LYS A 182 27.38 -17.95 49.39
C LYS A 182 26.10 -18.29 50.12
N LEU A 183 26.03 -17.93 51.40
CA LEU A 183 24.78 -18.01 52.17
C LEU A 183 23.82 -16.91 51.70
N PRO A 184 22.50 -17.17 51.73
CA PRO A 184 21.50 -16.12 51.48
C PRO A 184 21.68 -14.96 52.45
N VAL A 185 21.55 -13.74 51.91
CA VAL A 185 21.66 -12.49 52.70
C VAL A 185 20.42 -11.62 52.50
N GLU A 186 20.12 -10.79 53.50
CA GLU A 186 19.03 -9.81 53.38
C GLU A 186 19.21 -8.92 52.13
N GLY A 187 18.10 -8.70 51.39
CA GLY A 187 18.10 -7.93 50.14
C GLY A 187 18.54 -8.70 48.89
N MET A 188 18.89 -9.99 49.03
CA MET A 188 19.18 -10.83 47.86
C MET A 188 17.91 -11.07 47.05
N PRO A 189 17.93 -10.93 45.73
CA PRO A 189 16.80 -11.26 44.86
C PRO A 189 16.40 -12.74 45.04
N VAL A 190 15.10 -13.02 45.14
CA VAL A 190 14.57 -14.39 45.34
C VAL A 190 15.01 -15.32 44.22
N SER A 191 15.03 -14.83 42.99
CA SER A 191 15.50 -15.59 41.82
C SER A 191 16.98 -16.03 41.90
N CYS A 192 17.75 -15.41 42.79
CA CYS A 192 19.16 -15.75 43.03
C CYS A 192 19.37 -16.79 44.13
N LEU A 193 18.36 -17.08 44.97
CA LEU A 193 18.46 -18.05 46.08
C LEU A 193 18.84 -19.44 45.60
N LYS A 194 18.36 -19.85 44.43
CA LYS A 194 18.70 -21.14 43.80
C LYS A 194 20.21 -21.35 43.55
N TYR A 195 21.00 -20.28 43.50
CA TYR A 195 22.44 -20.32 43.26
C TYR A 195 23.26 -20.32 44.56
N THR A 196 22.64 -20.09 45.71
CA THR A 196 23.31 -20.09 47.01
C THR A 196 23.68 -21.49 47.48
N SER A 197 24.49 -21.60 48.53
CA SER A 197 24.87 -22.85 49.13
C SER A 197 23.67 -23.66 49.71
N LEU A 198 22.54 -23.00 50.00
CA LEU A 198 21.33 -23.65 50.46
C LEU A 198 20.39 -24.10 49.35
N GLY A 199 20.65 -23.66 48.09
CA GLY A 199 19.84 -24.04 46.95
C GLY A 199 18.46 -23.37 46.92
N GLU A 200 17.50 -23.96 46.20
CA GLU A 200 16.13 -23.47 46.17
C GLU A 200 15.46 -23.61 47.53
N PRO A 201 14.78 -22.55 48.03
CA PRO A 201 14.02 -22.63 49.28
C PRO A 201 12.83 -23.57 49.14
N ASP A 202 12.39 -24.14 50.29
CA ASP A 202 11.25 -25.04 50.32
C ASP A 202 9.94 -24.30 50.02
N LYS A 203 9.28 -24.67 48.90
CA LYS A 203 8.07 -24.01 48.42
C LYS A 203 6.79 -24.36 49.18
N ARG A 204 6.87 -25.23 50.19
CA ARG A 204 5.69 -25.74 50.95
C ARG A 204 5.03 -24.69 51.85
N LEU A 205 5.67 -23.56 52.09
CA LEU A 205 5.12 -22.46 52.90
C LEU A 205 4.50 -21.36 52.04
N ASN A 206 3.24 -21.51 51.63
CA ASN A 206 2.28 -20.48 51.19
C ASN A 206 2.73 -19.41 50.18
N CYS A 207 3.90 -19.49 49.57
CA CYS A 207 4.33 -18.59 48.54
C CYS A 207 4.00 -19.14 47.16
N LYS A 208 2.78 -18.93 46.70
CA LYS A 208 2.31 -19.41 45.39
C LYS A 208 2.99 -18.78 44.18
N ASN A 209 3.77 -17.71 44.31
CA ASN A 209 4.45 -17.05 43.21
C ASN A 209 5.65 -16.22 43.71
N PHE A 210 6.82 -16.83 43.92
CA PHE A 210 8.05 -16.11 44.25
C PHE A 210 8.38 -14.97 43.27
N GLU A 211 8.23 -15.18 41.98
CA GLU A 211 8.50 -14.18 40.92
C GLU A 211 7.62 -12.94 41.03
N LYS A 212 6.34 -13.11 41.40
CA LYS A 212 5.43 -11.97 41.63
C LYS A 212 5.74 -11.20 42.92
N LEU A 213 6.32 -11.84 43.92
CA LEU A 213 6.74 -11.16 45.12
C LEU A 213 7.98 -10.32 44.92
N GLU A 214 8.93 -10.79 44.09
CA GLU A 214 10.11 -10.00 43.68
C GLU A 214 9.70 -8.73 42.91
N GLN A 215 8.76 -8.86 41.98
CA GLN A 215 8.23 -7.70 41.19
C GLN A 215 7.53 -6.66 42.08
N ASN A 216 6.93 -7.05 43.18
CA ASN A 216 6.20 -6.15 44.07
C ASN A 216 7.08 -5.56 45.18
N GLN A 217 8.40 -5.80 45.21
CA GLN A 217 9.37 -5.30 46.21
C GLN A 217 8.91 -5.56 47.66
N LYS A 218 8.21 -6.65 47.94
CA LYS A 218 7.79 -7.02 49.28
C LYS A 218 8.84 -7.90 49.94
N TYR A 219 9.20 -7.51 51.15
CA TYR A 219 10.03 -8.37 52.01
C TYR A 219 9.22 -9.56 52.49
N PHE A 220 9.80 -10.74 52.41
CA PHE A 220 9.22 -11.97 52.94
C PHE A 220 10.33 -12.90 53.43
N ASN A 221 9.99 -13.74 54.38
CA ASN A 221 10.91 -14.73 54.91
C ASN A 221 10.85 -15.98 54.01
N VAL A 222 11.99 -16.53 53.67
CA VAL A 222 12.15 -17.83 53.03
C VAL A 222 12.81 -18.77 54.01
N TYR A 223 12.43 -20.02 53.96
CA TYR A 223 12.88 -21.03 54.90
C TYR A 223 13.44 -22.23 54.13
N TRP A 224 14.45 -22.86 54.72
CA TRP A 224 14.98 -24.15 54.29
C TRP A 224 14.76 -25.13 55.43
N TYR A 225 14.28 -26.27 55.11
CA TYR A 225 14.06 -27.35 56.06
C TYR A 225 15.07 -28.48 55.79
N ASP A 226 15.57 -29.11 56.84
CA ASP A 226 16.36 -30.31 56.72
C ASP A 226 15.51 -31.54 56.35
N GLU A 227 16.15 -32.69 56.22
CA GLU A 227 15.49 -33.96 55.90
C GLU A 227 14.43 -34.36 56.96
N ASN A 228 14.53 -33.87 58.20
CA ASN A 228 13.62 -34.13 59.33
C ASN A 228 12.47 -33.07 59.35
N GLY A 229 12.52 -32.01 58.50
CA GLY A 229 11.55 -30.92 58.53
C GLY A 229 11.85 -29.88 59.61
N GLU A 230 13.06 -29.83 60.14
CA GLU A 230 13.51 -28.80 61.07
C GLU A 230 14.13 -27.61 60.30
N MET A 231 13.92 -26.34 60.79
CA MET A 231 14.39 -25.09 60.20
C MET A 231 15.84 -24.80 60.54
#